data_030315a053de04d7535de7c236919179
#
_entry.id   030315a053de04d7535de7c236919179
#
_cell.length_a   1.000
_cell.length_b   1.000
_cell.length_c   1.000
_cell.angle_alpha   90.00
_cell.angle_beta   90.00
_cell.angle_gamma   90.00
#
_symmetry.space_group_name_H-M   'P 1'
#
loop_
_entity.id
_entity.type
_entity.pdbx_description
1 polymer ?
#
loop_
_entity_poly.entity_id
_entity_poly.type
_entity_poly.pdbx_seq_one_letter_code
_entity_poly.pdbx_strand_id
1 'polypeptide(L)'
;MSLATGKSAAASAEQADVIVNYKPAYIAMFCLGVFYVGIRIYEQYFGWKAGLDSFAPEFQTYWLNIMWTELPLEFIAFCGIGGYLWKTRDRDINAVAPREEMRRLLTLVGWLLVYAFTVYWGASYFTEQDGTWHQTVIRDTDFTPSHILEFYLSYPIYIIAGWGSFMYARTRIPMFANRISVAFLLFFAGPFMIFPNVGLNEWGHTFWFMEELFTAPLHWGFVFFGWFALAVFGVVLQVLGRVIELSKEFESDVLAL
;
A
#
# COMPACT_ATOMS: atom_id res chain seq x y z
N MET A 1 -38.81 16.55 40.51
CA MET A 1 -39.00 15.47 39.52
C MET A 1 -38.34 15.88 38.19
N SER A 2 -36.99 16.06 38.19
CA SER A 2 -36.27 16.52 36.95
C SER A 2 -34.80 16.07 36.89
N LEU A 3 -34.42 14.93 37.50
CA LEU A 3 -33.05 14.40 37.44
C LEU A 3 -32.91 13.07 36.66
N ALA A 4 -34.02 12.49 36.18
CA ALA A 4 -34.00 11.21 35.47
C ALA A 4 -33.81 11.34 33.95
N THR A 5 -34.14 12.50 33.35
CA THR A 5 -34.06 12.69 31.89
C THR A 5 -32.67 12.98 31.35
N GLY A 6 -31.77 13.52 32.20
CA GLY A 6 -30.39 13.84 31.78
C GLY A 6 -29.49 12.58 31.68
N LYS A 7 -29.67 11.59 32.51
CA LYS A 7 -28.90 10.34 32.47
C LYS A 7 -29.24 9.44 31.30
N SER A 8 -30.53 9.41 30.90
CA SER A 8 -30.97 8.60 29.74
C SER A 8 -30.43 9.13 28.41
N ALA A 9 -30.32 10.47 28.25
CA ALA A 9 -29.77 11.07 27.04
C ALA A 9 -28.24 10.92 26.92
N ALA A 10 -27.52 10.95 28.03
CA ALA A 10 -26.09 10.71 28.08
C ALA A 10 -25.79 9.23 27.78
N ALA A 11 -26.53 8.28 28.37
CA ALA A 11 -26.38 6.85 28.11
C ALA A 11 -26.73 6.47 26.63
N SER A 12 -27.71 7.14 26.01
CA SER A 12 -28.04 6.92 24.59
C SER A 12 -27.01 7.53 23.64
N ALA A 13 -26.34 8.62 24.02
CA ALA A 13 -25.21 9.18 23.24
C ALA A 13 -23.95 8.31 23.33
N GLU A 14 -23.82 7.54 24.42
CA GLU A 14 -22.69 6.65 24.67
C GLU A 14 -22.79 5.34 23.89
N GLN A 15 -23.99 4.94 23.46
CA GLN A 15 -24.27 3.75 22.64
C GLN A 15 -24.22 3.98 21.12
N ALA A 16 -23.76 5.16 20.66
CA ALA A 16 -23.64 5.42 19.23
C ALA A 16 -22.63 4.44 18.58
N ASP A 17 -23.07 3.74 17.54
CA ASP A 17 -22.26 2.80 16.75
C ASP A 17 -20.96 3.46 16.25
N VAL A 18 -19.86 2.68 16.21
CA VAL A 18 -18.61 3.12 15.59
C VAL A 18 -18.77 3.13 14.08
N ILE A 19 -19.13 4.29 13.53
CA ILE A 19 -19.32 4.44 12.09
C ILE A 19 -17.97 4.71 11.42
N VAL A 20 -17.59 3.83 10.49
CA VAL A 20 -16.37 3.97 9.68
C VAL A 20 -16.76 4.29 8.24
N ASN A 21 -16.16 5.35 7.70
CA ASN A 21 -16.37 5.72 6.31
C ASN A 21 -15.27 5.12 5.42
N TYR A 22 -15.57 4.02 4.74
CA TYR A 22 -14.66 3.38 3.79
C TYR A 22 -14.72 3.96 2.36
N LYS A 23 -15.63 4.91 2.11
CA LYS A 23 -15.81 5.51 0.78
C LYS A 23 -14.51 6.05 0.18
N PRO A 24 -13.62 6.75 0.94
CA PRO A 24 -12.33 7.21 0.38
C PRO A 24 -11.44 6.06 -0.10
N ALA A 25 -11.38 4.95 0.64
CA ALA A 25 -10.60 3.77 0.25
C ALA A 25 -11.15 3.12 -1.02
N TYR A 26 -12.47 2.97 -1.13
CA TYR A 26 -13.09 2.43 -2.35
C TYR A 26 -12.90 3.34 -3.56
N ILE A 27 -12.99 4.66 -3.39
CA ILE A 27 -12.72 5.62 -4.46
C ILE A 27 -11.25 5.52 -4.88
N ALA A 28 -10.32 5.44 -3.94
CA ALA A 28 -8.90 5.27 -4.24
C ALA A 28 -8.64 4.00 -5.05
N MET A 29 -9.19 2.85 -4.62
CA MET A 29 -9.06 1.58 -5.36
C MET A 29 -9.69 1.66 -6.76
N PHE A 30 -10.85 2.29 -6.89
CA PHE A 30 -11.49 2.47 -8.21
C PHE A 30 -10.62 3.32 -9.14
N CYS A 31 -10.13 4.47 -8.67
CA CYS A 31 -9.27 5.35 -9.46
C CYS A 31 -7.97 4.67 -9.85
N LEU A 32 -7.33 3.96 -8.91
CA LEU A 32 -6.13 3.18 -9.16
C LEU A 32 -6.40 2.04 -10.15
N GLY A 33 -7.52 1.34 -10.03
CA GLY A 33 -7.91 0.27 -10.95
C GLY A 33 -8.09 0.79 -12.38
N VAL A 34 -8.80 1.93 -12.55
CA VAL A 34 -8.95 2.59 -13.84
C VAL A 34 -7.58 3.01 -14.41
N PHE A 35 -6.73 3.56 -13.57
CA PHE A 35 -5.37 3.97 -13.94
C PHE A 35 -4.54 2.76 -14.41
N TYR A 36 -4.45 1.69 -13.63
CA TYR A 36 -3.67 0.50 -13.99
C TYR A 36 -4.17 -0.18 -15.27
N VAL A 37 -5.50 -0.28 -15.43
CA VAL A 37 -6.09 -0.80 -16.67
C VAL A 37 -5.73 0.10 -17.85
N GLY A 38 -5.79 1.42 -17.68
CA GLY A 38 -5.39 2.39 -18.70
C GLY A 38 -3.93 2.25 -19.10
N ILE A 39 -3.02 2.13 -18.13
CA ILE A 39 -1.58 1.89 -18.37
C ILE A 39 -1.36 0.54 -19.07
N ARG A 40 -2.08 -0.51 -18.69
CA ARG A 40 -1.97 -1.82 -19.36
C ARG A 40 -2.45 -1.76 -20.82
N ILE A 41 -3.51 -1.03 -21.10
CA ILE A 41 -3.96 -0.79 -22.49
C ILE A 41 -2.91 0.00 -23.27
N TYR A 42 -2.31 1.00 -22.65
CA TYR A 42 -1.22 1.77 -23.23
C TYR A 42 -0.03 0.88 -23.59
N GLU A 43 0.42 0.05 -22.66
CA GLU A 43 1.51 -0.92 -22.86
C GLU A 43 1.21 -1.87 -24.02
N GLN A 44 -0.01 -2.42 -24.06
CA GLN A 44 -0.44 -3.30 -25.14
C GLN A 44 -0.37 -2.62 -26.51
N TYR A 45 -0.63 -1.32 -26.57
CA TYR A 45 -0.66 -0.57 -27.84
C TYR A 45 0.72 -0.11 -28.29
N PHE A 46 1.56 0.33 -27.37
CA PHE A 46 2.84 0.97 -27.68
C PHE A 46 4.07 0.10 -27.40
N GLY A 47 3.95 -0.98 -26.64
CA GLY A 47 5.07 -1.87 -26.34
C GLY A 47 5.73 -2.39 -27.61
N TRP A 48 4.96 -2.99 -28.52
CA TRP A 48 5.46 -3.55 -29.75
C TRP A 48 5.83 -2.49 -30.82
N LYS A 49 5.21 -1.33 -30.77
CA LYS A 49 5.44 -0.28 -31.78
C LYS A 49 6.66 0.59 -31.47
N ALA A 50 6.91 0.84 -30.19
CA ALA A 50 7.88 1.83 -29.74
C ALA A 50 8.71 1.37 -28.54
N GLY A 51 8.63 0.10 -28.15
CA GLY A 51 9.28 -0.44 -26.95
C GLY A 51 10.45 -1.38 -27.21
N LEU A 52 10.70 -1.76 -28.48
CA LEU A 52 11.70 -2.78 -28.82
C LEU A 52 13.14 -2.25 -28.92
N ASP A 53 13.31 -0.96 -29.11
CA ASP A 53 14.63 -0.31 -29.23
C ASP A 53 14.68 0.94 -28.36
N SER A 54 15.33 0.82 -27.21
CA SER A 54 15.47 1.92 -26.25
C SER A 54 16.29 3.12 -26.76
N PHE A 55 17.01 2.97 -27.85
CA PHE A 55 17.74 4.06 -28.50
C PHE A 55 16.93 4.78 -29.60
N ALA A 56 15.77 4.23 -29.97
CA ALA A 56 14.91 4.84 -30.97
C ALA A 56 14.24 6.12 -30.42
N PRO A 57 14.04 7.17 -31.27
CA PRO A 57 13.33 8.38 -30.84
C PRO A 57 11.90 8.13 -30.35
N GLU A 58 11.24 7.11 -30.89
CA GLU A 58 9.91 6.68 -30.48
C GLU A 58 9.91 6.19 -29.02
N PHE A 59 10.96 5.48 -28.59
CA PHE A 59 11.09 5.04 -27.22
C PHE A 59 11.18 6.24 -26.26
N GLN A 60 11.96 7.26 -26.60
CA GLN A 60 12.00 8.50 -25.82
C GLN A 60 10.61 9.11 -25.69
N THR A 61 9.86 9.17 -26.78
CA THR A 61 8.54 9.82 -26.82
C THR A 61 7.50 9.05 -26.01
N TYR A 62 7.42 7.75 -26.17
CA TYR A 62 6.34 6.94 -25.60
C TYR A 62 6.68 6.32 -24.23
N TRP A 63 7.96 6.16 -23.88
CA TRP A 63 8.35 5.46 -22.67
C TRP A 63 9.16 6.31 -21.69
N LEU A 64 10.28 6.89 -22.12
CA LEU A 64 11.09 7.69 -21.20
C LEU A 64 10.37 8.97 -20.74
N ASN A 65 9.55 9.58 -21.58
CA ASN A 65 8.75 10.75 -21.18
C ASN A 65 7.70 10.40 -20.10
N ILE A 66 7.14 9.18 -20.12
CA ILE A 66 6.29 8.69 -19.02
C ILE A 66 7.10 8.65 -17.74
N MET A 67 8.21 7.92 -17.73
CA MET A 67 9.07 7.78 -16.56
C MET A 67 9.51 9.14 -15.99
N TRP A 68 9.93 10.06 -16.83
CA TRP A 68 10.33 11.41 -16.40
C TRP A 68 9.17 12.28 -15.89
N THR A 69 7.94 11.91 -16.19
CA THR A 69 6.74 12.58 -15.68
C THR A 69 6.26 11.94 -14.38
N GLU A 70 6.21 10.62 -14.33
CA GLU A 70 5.66 9.90 -13.19
C GLU A 70 6.54 10.03 -11.93
N LEU A 71 7.86 9.86 -12.03
CA LEU A 71 8.75 9.92 -10.88
C LEU A 71 8.65 11.23 -10.08
N PRO A 72 8.65 12.43 -10.70
CA PRO A 72 8.40 13.66 -9.95
C PRO A 72 7.02 13.74 -9.31
N LEU A 73 5.96 13.24 -9.99
CA LEU A 73 4.61 13.25 -9.45
C LEU A 73 4.48 12.31 -8.25
N GLU A 74 5.08 11.14 -8.31
CA GLU A 74 5.13 10.18 -7.21
C GLU A 74 5.91 10.72 -6.01
N PHE A 75 7.06 11.36 -6.27
CA PHE A 75 7.82 12.03 -5.21
C PHE A 75 7.02 13.15 -4.54
N ILE A 76 6.30 13.95 -5.32
CA ILE A 76 5.40 15.00 -4.80
C ILE A 76 4.28 14.35 -3.98
N ALA A 77 3.68 13.25 -4.46
CA ALA A 77 2.64 12.54 -3.73
C ALA A 77 3.17 11.96 -2.41
N PHE A 78 4.35 11.32 -2.42
CA PHE A 78 5.02 10.81 -1.23
C PHE A 78 5.24 11.90 -0.18
N CYS A 79 5.87 12.99 -0.58
CA CYS A 79 6.13 14.14 0.30
C CYS A 79 4.83 14.83 0.75
N GLY A 80 3.86 14.99 -0.15
CA GLY A 80 2.58 15.63 0.12
C GLY A 80 1.75 14.84 1.14
N ILE A 81 1.62 13.54 0.97
CA ILE A 81 0.90 12.66 1.91
C ILE A 81 1.59 12.66 3.27
N GLY A 82 2.91 12.45 3.30
CA GLY A 82 3.68 12.46 4.55
C GLY A 82 3.60 13.80 5.27
N GLY A 83 3.78 14.91 4.54
CA GLY A 83 3.68 16.27 5.07
C GLY A 83 2.29 16.60 5.61
N TYR A 84 1.23 16.25 4.87
CA TYR A 84 -0.15 16.41 5.32
C TYR A 84 -0.43 15.64 6.60
N LEU A 85 -0.10 14.35 6.63
CA LEU A 85 -0.33 13.50 7.80
C LEU A 85 0.48 13.97 9.02
N TRP A 86 1.71 14.43 8.81
CA TRP A 86 2.53 14.99 9.87
C TRP A 86 1.99 16.33 10.38
N LYS A 87 1.60 17.23 9.49
CA LYS A 87 1.04 18.56 9.86
C LYS A 87 -0.27 18.42 10.65
N THR A 88 -1.10 17.45 10.28
CA THR A 88 -2.43 17.20 10.87
C THR A 88 -2.41 16.12 11.95
N ARG A 89 -1.23 15.74 12.46
CA ARG A 89 -1.11 14.72 13.53
C ARG A 89 -1.76 15.16 14.84
N ASP A 90 -2.21 14.20 15.60
CA ASP A 90 -2.62 14.47 16.98
C ASP A 90 -1.39 14.86 17.82
N ARG A 91 -1.51 15.94 18.56
CA ARG A 91 -0.45 16.40 19.44
C ARG A 91 -0.48 15.71 20.81
N ASP A 92 -1.67 15.35 21.27
CA ASP A 92 -1.89 14.54 22.46
C ASP A 92 -2.54 13.22 22.06
N ILE A 93 -1.71 12.30 21.62
CA ILE A 93 -2.14 10.99 21.13
C ILE A 93 -2.76 10.12 22.24
N ASN A 94 -2.40 10.37 23.50
CA ASN A 94 -2.90 9.61 24.63
C ASN A 94 -4.30 10.08 25.09
N ALA A 95 -4.74 11.25 24.65
CA ALA A 95 -6.08 11.75 24.90
C ALA A 95 -7.14 11.23 23.91
N VAL A 96 -6.76 10.39 22.96
CA VAL A 96 -7.69 9.80 22.00
C VAL A 96 -8.64 8.86 22.72
N ALA A 97 -9.94 9.15 22.62
CA ALA A 97 -10.97 8.32 23.24
C ALA A 97 -11.00 6.90 22.64
N PRO A 98 -11.33 5.85 23.40
CA PRO A 98 -11.34 4.46 22.94
C PRO A 98 -12.16 4.22 21.67
N ARG A 99 -13.34 4.84 21.56
CA ARG A 99 -14.20 4.76 20.35
C ARG A 99 -13.54 5.39 19.13
N GLU A 100 -12.86 6.50 19.30
CA GLU A 100 -12.14 7.17 18.22
C GLU A 100 -10.90 6.35 17.83
N GLU A 101 -10.20 5.73 18.81
CA GLU A 101 -9.12 4.78 18.50
C GLU A 101 -9.64 3.62 17.66
N MET A 102 -10.76 3.01 18.04
CA MET A 102 -11.39 1.93 17.29
C MET A 102 -11.74 2.36 15.85
N ARG A 103 -12.37 3.53 15.70
CA ARG A 103 -12.71 4.08 14.37
C ARG A 103 -11.46 4.25 13.50
N ARG A 104 -10.36 4.74 14.08
CA ARG A 104 -9.09 4.94 13.38
C ARG A 104 -8.40 3.63 13.02
N LEU A 105 -8.46 2.63 13.90
CA LEU A 105 -7.97 1.27 13.62
C LEU A 105 -8.71 0.66 12.42
N LEU A 106 -10.04 0.74 12.41
CA LEU A 106 -10.85 0.23 11.29
C LEU A 106 -10.61 1.05 10.01
N THR A 107 -10.43 2.36 10.12
CA THR A 107 -10.03 3.20 8.96
C THR A 107 -8.68 2.77 8.40
N LEU A 108 -7.71 2.44 9.26
CA LEU A 108 -6.42 1.90 8.84
C LEU A 108 -6.59 0.62 8.03
N VAL A 109 -7.47 -0.30 8.44
CA VAL A 109 -7.76 -1.52 7.67
C VAL A 109 -8.22 -1.20 6.24
N GLY A 110 -9.02 -0.16 6.05
CA GLY A 110 -9.40 0.32 4.72
C GLY A 110 -8.20 0.77 3.87
N TRP A 111 -7.24 1.46 4.46
CA TRP A 111 -6.02 1.86 3.76
C TRP A 111 -5.03 0.71 3.55
N LEU A 112 -4.99 -0.27 4.45
CA LEU A 112 -4.25 -1.52 4.23
C LEU A 112 -4.82 -2.31 3.05
N LEU A 113 -6.13 -2.24 2.82
CA LEU A 113 -6.76 -2.84 1.64
C LEU A 113 -6.34 -2.12 0.34
N VAL A 114 -6.27 -0.78 0.36
CA VAL A 114 -5.72 0.00 -0.78
C VAL A 114 -4.28 -0.41 -1.06
N TYR A 115 -3.46 -0.51 -0.02
CA TYR A 115 -2.08 -0.98 -0.16
C TYR A 115 -2.01 -2.39 -0.77
N ALA A 116 -2.79 -3.34 -0.24
CA ALA A 116 -2.86 -4.70 -0.78
C ALA A 116 -3.26 -4.72 -2.27
N PHE A 117 -4.20 -3.86 -2.64
CA PHE A 117 -4.63 -3.70 -4.03
C PHE A 117 -3.50 -3.17 -4.94
N THR A 118 -2.72 -2.19 -4.47
CA THR A 118 -1.57 -1.67 -5.22
C THR A 118 -0.43 -2.67 -5.31
N VAL A 119 -0.18 -3.46 -4.26
CA VAL A 119 0.80 -4.57 -4.27
C VAL A 119 0.39 -5.65 -5.27
N TYR A 120 -0.90 -5.99 -5.34
CA TYR A 120 -1.40 -6.94 -6.33
C TYR A 120 -1.06 -6.49 -7.75
N TRP A 121 -1.32 -5.23 -8.10
CA TRP A 121 -1.01 -4.72 -9.42
C TRP A 121 0.50 -4.64 -9.69
N GLY A 122 1.25 -4.04 -8.78
CA GLY A 122 2.69 -3.85 -8.95
C GLY A 122 3.48 -5.14 -8.87
N ALA A 123 3.41 -5.79 -7.73
CA ALA A 123 4.26 -6.93 -7.39
C ALA A 123 3.72 -8.30 -7.85
N SER A 124 2.55 -8.35 -8.49
CA SER A 124 2.02 -9.57 -9.09
C SER A 124 1.76 -9.35 -10.58
N TYR A 125 0.78 -8.50 -10.91
CA TYR A 125 0.32 -8.37 -12.29
C TYR A 125 1.40 -7.81 -13.23
N PHE A 126 2.01 -6.67 -12.91
CA PHE A 126 3.05 -6.08 -13.77
C PHE A 126 4.35 -6.90 -13.75
N THR A 127 4.67 -7.57 -12.66
CA THR A 127 5.80 -8.52 -12.62
C THR A 127 5.60 -9.70 -13.57
N GLU A 128 4.39 -10.26 -13.63
CA GLU A 128 4.06 -11.30 -14.60
C GLU A 128 4.12 -10.79 -16.05
N GLN A 129 3.74 -9.53 -16.27
CA GLN A 129 3.87 -8.90 -17.59
C GLN A 129 5.33 -8.68 -17.98
N ASP A 130 6.17 -8.32 -17.03
CA ASP A 130 7.62 -8.18 -17.24
C ASP A 130 8.24 -9.54 -17.59
N GLY A 131 7.95 -10.60 -16.85
CA GLY A 131 8.38 -11.96 -17.19
C GLY A 131 7.95 -12.38 -18.60
N THR A 132 6.70 -12.10 -18.99
CA THR A 132 6.19 -12.38 -20.34
C THR A 132 6.93 -11.57 -21.41
N TRP A 133 7.26 -10.32 -21.14
CA TRP A 133 8.03 -9.48 -22.04
C TRP A 133 9.42 -10.07 -22.32
N HIS A 134 10.12 -10.47 -21.27
CA HIS A 134 11.46 -11.04 -21.35
C HIS A 134 11.52 -12.39 -22.10
N GLN A 135 10.46 -13.18 -22.05
CA GLN A 135 10.35 -14.41 -22.83
C GLN A 135 10.27 -14.16 -24.33
N THR A 136 9.76 -13.02 -24.74
CA THR A 136 9.47 -12.71 -26.14
C THR A 136 10.46 -11.73 -26.77
N VAL A 137 11.14 -10.93 -25.95
CA VAL A 137 12.10 -9.91 -26.40
C VAL A 137 13.48 -10.23 -25.85
N ILE A 138 14.39 -10.63 -26.73
CA ILE A 138 15.76 -11.06 -26.37
C ILE A 138 16.62 -9.88 -25.87
N ARG A 139 16.25 -8.65 -26.18
CA ARG A 139 16.96 -7.45 -25.73
C ARG A 139 16.32 -6.90 -24.48
N ASP A 140 17.06 -6.98 -23.40
CA ASP A 140 16.72 -6.37 -22.14
C ASP A 140 17.60 -5.14 -21.88
N THR A 141 16.98 -4.11 -21.32
CA THR A 141 17.66 -2.93 -20.77
C THR A 141 16.92 -2.52 -19.49
N ASP A 142 17.58 -1.82 -18.59
CA ASP A 142 16.97 -1.27 -17.35
C ASP A 142 15.72 -0.41 -17.62
N PHE A 143 15.49 -0.03 -18.87
CA PHE A 143 14.41 0.85 -19.31
C PHE A 143 13.48 0.21 -20.32
N THR A 144 13.26 -1.10 -20.29
CA THR A 144 12.21 -1.72 -21.11
C THR A 144 10.83 -1.18 -20.73
N PRO A 145 9.82 -1.22 -21.63
CA PRO A 145 8.47 -0.81 -21.30
C PRO A 145 7.92 -1.46 -20.01
N SER A 146 8.14 -2.76 -19.86
CA SER A 146 7.71 -3.52 -18.70
C SER A 146 8.41 -3.05 -17.41
N HIS A 147 9.72 -2.80 -17.44
CA HIS A 147 10.46 -2.26 -16.31
C HIS A 147 10.00 -0.83 -15.95
N ILE A 148 9.69 0.00 -16.94
CA ILE A 148 9.15 1.35 -16.67
C ILE A 148 7.84 1.24 -15.91
N LEU A 149 6.94 0.35 -16.32
CA LEU A 149 5.65 0.18 -15.65
C LEU A 149 5.74 -0.57 -14.31
N GLU A 150 6.64 -1.52 -14.18
CA GLU A 150 6.81 -2.26 -12.94
C GLU A 150 7.59 -1.45 -11.90
N PHE A 151 8.85 -1.14 -12.19
CA PHE A 151 9.78 -0.59 -11.19
C PHE A 151 9.63 0.90 -10.98
N TYR A 152 9.34 1.65 -12.03
CA TYR A 152 9.34 3.12 -11.97
C TYR A 152 7.94 3.71 -11.76
N LEU A 153 6.87 2.97 -12.07
CA LEU A 153 5.48 3.42 -11.88
C LEU A 153 4.79 2.64 -10.73
N SER A 154 4.59 1.35 -10.91
CA SER A 154 3.70 0.60 -10.01
C SER A 154 4.30 0.36 -8.62
N TYR A 155 5.60 0.19 -8.52
CA TYR A 155 6.27 0.01 -7.24
C TYR A 155 6.28 1.27 -6.38
N PRO A 156 6.62 2.46 -6.88
CA PRO A 156 6.46 3.69 -6.12
C PRO A 156 5.03 3.92 -5.62
N ILE A 157 4.01 3.57 -6.41
CA ILE A 157 2.61 3.74 -5.99
C ILE A 157 2.29 2.91 -4.73
N TYR A 158 2.71 1.64 -4.65
CA TYR A 158 2.45 0.88 -3.43
C TYR A 158 3.35 1.30 -2.27
N ILE A 159 4.58 1.77 -2.54
CA ILE A 159 5.42 2.40 -1.51
C ILE A 159 4.71 3.61 -0.90
N ILE A 160 4.10 4.46 -1.73
CA ILE A 160 3.33 5.64 -1.28
C ILE A 160 2.12 5.21 -0.44
N ALA A 161 1.39 4.19 -0.88
CA ALA A 161 0.25 3.65 -0.12
C ALA A 161 0.68 3.08 1.24
N GLY A 162 1.79 2.33 1.28
CA GLY A 162 2.39 1.81 2.51
C GLY A 162 2.88 2.90 3.44
N TRP A 163 3.59 3.88 2.91
CA TRP A 163 4.05 5.07 3.62
C TRP A 163 2.89 5.85 4.24
N GLY A 164 1.86 6.11 3.44
CA GLY A 164 0.65 6.80 3.91
C GLY A 164 -0.02 6.06 5.07
N SER A 165 -0.18 4.74 4.96
CA SER A 165 -0.75 3.89 6.01
C SER A 165 0.09 3.90 7.28
N PHE A 166 1.41 3.79 7.16
CA PHE A 166 2.35 3.87 8.27
C PHE A 166 2.29 5.24 8.96
N MET A 167 2.37 6.32 8.22
CA MET A 167 2.28 7.68 8.75
C MET A 167 0.92 7.96 9.40
N TYR A 168 -0.17 7.46 8.82
CA TYR A 168 -1.49 7.56 9.43
C TYR A 168 -1.52 6.90 10.81
N ALA A 169 -1.04 5.67 10.91
CA ALA A 169 -1.00 4.94 12.17
C ALA A 169 -0.10 5.63 13.22
N ARG A 170 1.11 6.01 12.82
CA ARG A 170 2.09 6.66 13.72
C ARG A 170 1.63 8.03 14.25
N THR A 171 0.79 8.71 13.51
CA THR A 171 0.37 10.08 13.85
C THR A 171 -1.02 10.17 14.47
N ARG A 172 -1.80 9.08 14.50
CA ARG A 172 -3.23 9.11 14.89
C ARG A 172 -3.69 7.97 15.80
N ILE A 173 -2.95 6.88 15.89
CA ILE A 173 -3.38 5.70 16.62
C ILE A 173 -2.45 5.47 17.82
N PRO A 174 -2.94 5.57 19.07
CA PRO A 174 -2.11 5.45 20.29
C PRO A 174 -1.26 4.19 20.31
N MET A 175 -1.83 3.05 19.95
CA MET A 175 -1.15 1.76 19.90
C MET A 175 0.13 1.81 19.04
N PHE A 176 0.05 2.42 17.85
CA PHE A 176 1.18 2.49 16.92
C PHE A 176 2.07 3.72 17.15
N ALA A 177 1.54 4.79 17.72
CA ALA A 177 2.33 5.98 18.05
C ALA A 177 3.30 5.74 19.21
N ASN A 178 2.86 5.01 20.24
CA ASN A 178 3.61 4.81 21.48
C ASN A 178 4.54 3.59 21.46
N ARG A 179 4.35 2.66 20.51
CA ARG A 179 5.12 1.42 20.40
C ARG A 179 5.62 1.20 18.98
N ILE A 180 6.78 0.55 18.87
CA ILE A 180 7.29 0.09 17.58
C ILE A 180 6.68 -1.29 17.32
N SER A 181 5.87 -1.39 16.29
CA SER A 181 5.37 -2.66 15.77
C SER A 181 6.37 -3.22 14.77
N VAL A 182 6.93 -4.40 15.04
CA VAL A 182 7.84 -5.07 14.10
C VAL A 182 7.13 -5.41 12.79
N ALA A 183 5.88 -5.90 12.86
CA ALA A 183 5.09 -6.18 11.66
C ALA A 183 4.88 -4.91 10.82
N PHE A 184 4.59 -3.77 11.47
CA PHE A 184 4.38 -2.51 10.76
C PHE A 184 5.70 -1.93 10.21
N LEU A 185 6.81 -2.15 10.91
CA LEU A 185 8.13 -1.78 10.39
C LEU A 185 8.48 -2.61 9.15
N LEU A 186 8.25 -3.91 9.17
CA LEU A 186 8.41 -4.79 8.01
C LEU A 186 7.47 -4.40 6.86
N PHE A 187 6.24 -4.03 7.16
CA PHE A 187 5.28 -3.49 6.19
C PHE A 187 5.83 -2.24 5.48
N PHE A 188 6.40 -1.31 6.23
CA PHE A 188 6.97 -0.08 5.68
C PHE A 188 8.31 -0.32 4.97
N ALA A 189 9.19 -1.13 5.55
CA ALA A 189 10.52 -1.41 5.02
C ALA A 189 10.51 -2.48 3.91
N GLY A 190 9.46 -3.30 3.85
CA GLY A 190 9.32 -4.39 2.87
C GLY A 190 9.53 -3.97 1.42
N PRO A 191 9.01 -2.82 0.95
CA PRO A 191 9.27 -2.32 -0.39
C PRO A 191 10.75 -2.19 -0.75
N PHE A 192 11.61 -1.91 0.22
CA PHE A 192 13.06 -1.84 -0.02
C PHE A 192 13.70 -3.20 -0.29
N MET A 193 12.99 -4.31 -0.01
CA MET A 193 13.42 -5.66 -0.39
C MET A 193 13.36 -5.89 -1.90
N ILE A 194 12.78 -4.96 -2.64
CA ILE A 194 12.78 -4.99 -4.09
C ILE A 194 14.18 -4.93 -4.69
N PHE A 195 15.09 -4.15 -4.09
CA PHE A 195 16.46 -4.03 -4.58
C PHE A 195 17.19 -5.37 -4.63
N PRO A 196 17.17 -6.21 -3.57
CA PRO A 196 17.69 -7.57 -3.67
C PRO A 196 16.95 -8.42 -4.70
N ASN A 197 15.64 -8.21 -4.88
CA ASN A 197 14.83 -8.97 -5.83
C ASN A 197 15.20 -8.61 -7.29
N VAL A 198 15.37 -7.33 -7.60
CA VAL A 198 15.91 -6.87 -8.89
C VAL A 198 17.29 -7.46 -9.14
N GLY A 199 18.18 -7.43 -8.15
CA GLY A 199 19.51 -8.04 -8.26
C GLY A 199 19.48 -9.55 -8.54
N LEU A 200 18.52 -10.28 -7.94
CA LEU A 200 18.33 -11.71 -8.21
C LEU A 200 17.78 -11.95 -9.62
N ASN A 201 16.91 -11.07 -10.11
CA ASN A 201 16.40 -11.09 -11.47
C ASN A 201 17.53 -10.92 -12.48
N GLU A 202 18.33 -9.88 -12.34
CA GLU A 202 19.49 -9.63 -13.19
C GLU A 202 20.52 -10.79 -13.14
N TRP A 203 20.74 -11.36 -11.96
CA TRP A 203 21.60 -12.53 -11.80
C TRP A 203 21.05 -13.75 -12.54
N GLY A 204 19.73 -13.96 -12.48
CA GLY A 204 19.04 -15.02 -13.22
C GLY A 204 19.21 -14.86 -14.74
N HIS A 205 19.02 -13.66 -15.28
CA HIS A 205 19.25 -13.36 -16.69
C HIS A 205 20.69 -13.63 -17.11
N THR A 206 21.66 -13.22 -16.31
CA THR A 206 23.08 -13.27 -16.66
C THR A 206 23.61 -14.70 -16.66
N PHE A 207 23.21 -15.52 -15.69
CA PHE A 207 23.84 -16.83 -15.47
C PHE A 207 22.99 -18.03 -15.88
N TRP A 208 21.67 -17.88 -15.93
CA TRP A 208 20.80 -19.04 -16.04
C TRP A 208 19.94 -19.07 -17.30
N PHE A 209 19.79 -17.99 -18.01
CA PHE A 209 18.92 -17.87 -19.19
C PHE A 209 17.47 -18.39 -18.99
N MET A 210 17.07 -18.59 -17.72
CA MET A 210 15.82 -19.22 -17.32
C MET A 210 15.19 -18.43 -16.19
N GLU A 211 14.91 -17.18 -16.48
CA GLU A 211 14.34 -16.21 -15.53
C GLU A 211 13.12 -16.75 -14.80
N GLU A 212 12.22 -17.38 -15.51
CA GLU A 212 10.94 -17.83 -14.96
C GLU A 212 11.08 -18.93 -13.92
N LEU A 213 12.10 -19.79 -14.00
CA LEU A 213 12.35 -20.80 -13.02
C LEU A 213 12.83 -20.25 -11.68
N PHE A 214 13.47 -19.08 -11.69
CA PHE A 214 14.05 -18.48 -10.50
C PHE A 214 13.34 -17.24 -10.06
N THR A 215 13.00 -16.33 -10.98
CA THR A 215 12.45 -15.02 -10.66
C THR A 215 11.02 -15.13 -10.18
N ALA A 216 10.14 -15.79 -10.91
CA ALA A 216 8.74 -15.90 -10.50
C ALA A 216 8.57 -16.60 -9.15
N PRO A 217 9.15 -17.81 -8.89
CA PRO A 217 9.06 -18.44 -7.58
C PRO A 217 9.70 -17.64 -6.46
N LEU A 218 10.85 -17.01 -6.69
CA LEU A 218 11.51 -16.16 -5.69
C LEU A 218 10.71 -14.91 -5.42
N HIS A 219 10.19 -14.27 -6.44
CA HIS A 219 9.35 -13.09 -6.33
C HIS A 219 8.08 -13.39 -5.52
N TRP A 220 7.35 -14.47 -5.84
CA TRP A 220 6.22 -14.93 -5.07
C TRP A 220 6.58 -15.28 -3.63
N GLY A 221 7.71 -15.94 -3.42
CA GLY A 221 8.21 -16.29 -2.09
C GLY A 221 8.52 -15.04 -1.26
N PHE A 222 9.28 -14.09 -1.81
CA PHE A 222 9.66 -12.87 -1.09
C PHE A 222 8.50 -11.90 -0.92
N VAL A 223 7.76 -11.60 -1.98
CA VAL A 223 6.72 -10.58 -1.96
C VAL A 223 5.46 -11.09 -1.30
N PHE A 224 4.96 -12.25 -1.72
CA PHE A 224 3.66 -12.73 -1.25
C PHE A 224 3.76 -13.38 0.13
N PHE A 225 4.65 -14.34 0.32
CA PHE A 225 4.73 -15.08 1.58
C PHE A 225 5.60 -14.41 2.64
N GLY A 226 6.72 -13.84 2.25
CA GLY A 226 7.62 -13.21 3.21
C GLY A 226 7.10 -11.87 3.70
N TRP A 227 6.96 -10.95 2.81
CA TRP A 227 6.65 -9.56 3.17
C TRP A 227 5.16 -9.31 3.29
N PHE A 228 4.36 -9.60 2.24
CA PHE A 228 2.94 -9.29 2.25
C PHE A 228 2.21 -10.06 3.35
N ALA A 229 2.34 -11.39 3.38
CA ALA A 229 1.63 -12.21 4.36
C ALA A 229 2.09 -11.89 5.79
N LEU A 230 3.39 -11.89 6.08
CA LEU A 230 3.89 -11.67 7.44
C LEU A 230 3.69 -10.24 7.90
N ALA A 231 3.96 -9.25 7.06
CA ALA A 231 3.85 -7.85 7.45
C ALA A 231 2.40 -7.38 7.52
N VAL A 232 1.62 -7.55 6.46
CA VAL A 232 0.22 -7.08 6.41
C VAL A 232 -0.65 -7.84 7.40
N PHE A 233 -0.61 -9.17 7.41
CA PHE A 233 -1.38 -9.96 8.36
C PHE A 233 -0.93 -9.73 9.80
N GLY A 234 0.36 -9.54 10.04
CA GLY A 234 0.87 -9.18 11.36
C GLY A 234 0.29 -7.85 11.86
N VAL A 235 0.18 -6.83 11.01
CA VAL A 235 -0.48 -5.55 11.36
C VAL A 235 -1.97 -5.76 11.56
N VAL A 236 -2.66 -6.50 10.68
CA VAL A 236 -4.10 -6.79 10.81
C VAL A 236 -4.39 -7.51 12.11
N LEU A 237 -3.61 -8.52 12.50
CA LEU A 237 -3.77 -9.23 13.78
C LEU A 237 -3.61 -8.30 14.99
N GLN A 238 -2.66 -7.36 14.95
CA GLN A 238 -2.52 -6.36 16.01
C GLN A 238 -3.74 -5.43 16.08
N VAL A 239 -4.24 -4.98 14.94
CA VAL A 239 -5.46 -4.16 14.86
C VAL A 239 -6.66 -4.93 15.45
N LEU A 240 -6.87 -6.17 15.03
CA LEU A 240 -7.98 -7.01 15.52
C LEU A 240 -7.86 -7.25 17.03
N GLY A 241 -6.66 -7.56 17.54
CA GLY A 241 -6.43 -7.70 18.98
C GLY A 241 -6.84 -6.45 19.75
N ARG A 242 -6.42 -5.28 19.29
CA ARG A 242 -6.78 -4.00 19.96
C ARG A 242 -8.27 -3.67 19.83
N VAL A 243 -8.90 -3.95 18.69
CA VAL A 243 -10.35 -3.77 18.52
C VAL A 243 -11.13 -4.65 19.50
N ILE A 244 -10.72 -5.90 19.70
CA ILE A 244 -11.35 -6.82 20.69
C ILE A 244 -11.17 -6.29 22.13
N GLU A 245 -9.99 -5.78 22.49
CA GLU A 245 -9.76 -5.16 23.79
C GLU A 245 -10.70 -3.96 24.02
N LEU A 246 -10.75 -3.03 23.07
CA LEU A 246 -11.62 -1.86 23.13
C LEU A 246 -13.11 -2.24 23.21
N SER A 247 -13.54 -3.28 22.50
CA SER A 247 -14.93 -3.77 22.57
C SER A 247 -15.30 -4.26 23.96
N LYS A 248 -14.39 -4.93 24.67
CA LYS A 248 -14.61 -5.38 26.05
C LYS A 248 -14.67 -4.22 27.04
N GLU A 249 -13.87 -3.17 26.83
CA GLU A 249 -13.95 -1.95 27.63
C GLU A 249 -15.36 -1.34 27.53
N PHE A 250 -15.95 -1.28 26.33
CA PHE A 250 -17.31 -0.76 26.15
C PHE A 250 -18.40 -1.62 26.84
N GLU A 251 -18.27 -2.95 26.77
CA GLU A 251 -19.20 -3.86 27.45
C GLU A 251 -19.14 -3.71 28.98
N SER A 252 -17.93 -3.57 29.52
CA SER A 252 -17.75 -3.39 30.99
C SER A 252 -18.35 -2.08 31.48
N ASP A 253 -18.22 -1.00 30.73
CA ASP A 253 -18.78 0.30 31.07
C ASP A 253 -20.32 0.28 31.03
N VAL A 254 -20.93 -0.49 30.12
CA VAL A 254 -22.39 -0.69 30.07
C VAL A 254 -22.90 -1.51 31.25
N LEU A 255 -22.15 -2.51 31.71
CA LEU A 255 -22.53 -3.35 32.86
C LEU A 255 -22.33 -2.66 34.23
N ALA A 256 -21.52 -1.59 34.25
CA ALA A 256 -21.25 -0.81 35.48
C ALA A 256 -22.26 0.34 35.73
N LEU A 257 -23.19 0.59 34.83
CA LEU A 257 -24.26 1.59 34.87
C LEU A 257 -25.59 0.96 35.31
#